data_4ffb057d6beb3614cfa40cc69fee74a7
#
_entry.id   4ffb057d6beb3614cfa40cc69fee74a7
#
_cell.length_a   1.000
_cell.length_b   1.000
_cell.length_c   1.000
_cell.angle_alpha   90.00
_cell.angle_beta   90.00
_cell.angle_gamma   90.00
#
_symmetry.space_group_name_H-M   'P 1'
#
loop_
_entity.id
_entity.type
_entity.pdbx_description
1 polymer ?
#
loop_
_entity_poly.entity_id
_entity_poly.type
_entity_poly.pdbx_seq_one_letter_code
_entity_poly.pdbx_strand_id
1 'polypeptide(L)'
;MKTPISLLRPTAVVLAGLLALSACDQPKPTPKAAAEAPAAKVRPPRAPEPITWDAAQKAFVLDGKPLKAAAQWTFETGTDGFEGAGSTLAARAGGGLEVTGDLFDPIVRLPKGLSVKGAEANTVLVRITRNRDTERWDGSLFWTTAAHGEAAGFATKPVRGADPAVGETTIMVYDLAKPKKGGDDWTRSVITGVRLDLDDSAGGAFTVHQVAIVNLPGGATPEAPASAPAPAAP
;
A
#
# COMPACT_ATOMS: atom_id res chain seq x y z
N MET A 1 9.59 -48.11 -45.93
CA MET A 1 10.32 -47.50 -47.04
C MET A 1 11.08 -46.30 -46.54
N LYS A 2 12.41 -46.35 -46.63
CA LYS A 2 13.38 -45.36 -46.15
C LYS A 2 13.59 -44.30 -47.22
N THR A 3 13.71 -43.03 -46.89
CA THR A 3 14.59 -42.12 -47.64
C THR A 3 15.10 -41.02 -46.70
N PRO A 4 16.42 -40.82 -46.61
CA PRO A 4 17.03 -39.72 -45.87
C PRO A 4 17.28 -38.53 -46.81
N ILE A 5 17.14 -37.33 -46.33
CA ILE A 5 17.55 -36.12 -47.03
C ILE A 5 18.73 -35.47 -46.32
N SER A 6 19.70 -35.22 -47.16
CA SER A 6 21.10 -34.86 -46.97
C SER A 6 21.31 -33.45 -46.42
N LEU A 7 22.39 -33.30 -45.62
CA LEU A 7 22.98 -32.05 -45.16
C LEU A 7 23.59 -31.28 -46.34
N LEU A 8 23.37 -29.95 -46.39
CA LEU A 8 24.28 -29.02 -47.08
C LEU A 8 24.75 -27.97 -46.06
N ARG A 9 26.07 -27.97 -45.83
CA ARG A 9 26.78 -26.91 -45.10
C ARG A 9 27.20 -25.81 -46.11
N PRO A 10 27.08 -24.53 -45.80
CA PRO A 10 27.84 -23.49 -46.50
C PRO A 10 29.09 -23.11 -45.70
N THR A 11 30.17 -23.01 -46.44
CA THR A 11 31.52 -22.64 -46.07
C THR A 11 31.61 -21.16 -45.77
N ALA A 12 32.20 -20.81 -44.60
CA ALA A 12 32.49 -19.44 -44.23
C ALA A 12 33.76 -18.92 -44.92
N VAL A 13 33.67 -17.82 -45.61
CA VAL A 13 34.80 -17.04 -46.10
C VAL A 13 35.15 -15.97 -45.05
N VAL A 14 36.37 -16.11 -44.47
CA VAL A 14 36.94 -15.13 -43.57
C VAL A 14 37.64 -14.05 -44.41
N LEU A 15 37.14 -12.81 -44.36
CA LEU A 15 37.81 -11.62 -44.90
C LEU A 15 38.38 -10.81 -43.74
N ALA A 16 39.70 -10.88 -43.60
CA ALA A 16 40.45 -10.08 -42.62
C ALA A 16 40.64 -8.64 -43.11
N GLY A 17 39.90 -7.69 -42.54
CA GLY A 17 40.10 -6.27 -42.73
C GLY A 17 40.80 -5.66 -41.53
N LEU A 18 42.05 -5.24 -41.66
CA LEU A 18 42.74 -4.38 -40.70
C LEU A 18 42.11 -2.99 -40.74
N LEU A 19 41.46 -2.57 -39.66
CA LEU A 19 41.09 -1.17 -39.42
C LEU A 19 41.93 -0.67 -38.23
N ALA A 20 42.80 0.31 -38.55
CA ALA A 20 43.56 1.06 -37.58
C ALA A 20 42.61 1.88 -36.67
N LEU A 21 42.58 1.60 -35.39
CA LEU A 21 41.85 2.35 -34.38
C LEU A 21 42.68 3.56 -33.95
N SER A 22 42.28 4.76 -34.43
CA SER A 22 42.71 6.01 -33.82
C SER A 22 42.06 6.11 -32.44
N ALA A 23 42.83 6.03 -31.37
CA ALA A 23 42.40 6.28 -30.01
C ALA A 23 42.07 7.77 -29.86
N CYS A 24 40.79 8.12 -29.92
CA CYS A 24 40.30 9.39 -29.38
C CYS A 24 40.20 9.24 -27.89
N ASP A 25 41.01 10.00 -27.18
CA ASP A 25 40.97 10.15 -25.73
C ASP A 25 39.63 10.77 -25.33
N GLN A 26 38.68 9.93 -24.92
CA GLN A 26 37.42 10.43 -24.35
C GLN A 26 37.65 10.78 -22.87
N PRO A 27 37.29 11.99 -22.45
CA PRO A 27 37.37 12.34 -21.03
C PRO A 27 36.49 11.42 -20.21
N LYS A 28 37.10 10.78 -19.20
CA LYS A 28 36.44 9.91 -18.24
C LYS A 28 35.25 10.64 -17.62
N PRO A 29 34.01 10.08 -17.65
CA PRO A 29 32.87 10.74 -17.04
C PRO A 29 33.13 10.93 -15.55
N THR A 30 33.09 12.18 -15.11
CA THR A 30 33.14 12.54 -13.68
C THR A 30 31.96 11.87 -12.98
N PRO A 31 32.16 11.19 -11.83
CA PRO A 31 31.05 10.64 -11.08
C PRO A 31 30.06 11.76 -10.71
N LYS A 32 28.87 11.69 -11.26
CA LYS A 32 27.77 12.59 -10.87
C LYS A 32 27.58 12.39 -9.37
N ALA A 33 27.81 13.46 -8.59
CA ALA A 33 27.58 13.43 -7.16
C ALA A 33 26.21 12.81 -6.90
N ALA A 34 26.18 11.80 -6.01
CA ALA A 34 24.92 11.19 -5.60
C ALA A 34 24.02 12.32 -5.10
N ALA A 35 22.85 12.46 -5.72
CA ALA A 35 21.88 13.44 -5.27
C ALA A 35 21.58 13.13 -3.80
N GLU A 36 21.82 14.10 -2.95
CA GLU A 36 21.53 14.03 -1.52
C GLU A 36 20.06 13.67 -1.37
N ALA A 37 19.77 12.59 -0.65
CA ALA A 37 18.39 12.16 -0.42
C ALA A 37 17.64 13.34 0.22
N PRO A 38 16.40 13.65 -0.22
CA PRO A 38 15.64 14.74 0.34
C PRO A 38 15.51 14.54 1.85
N ALA A 39 15.85 15.59 2.62
CA ALA A 39 15.77 15.56 4.06
C ALA A 39 14.38 15.14 4.51
N ALA A 40 14.30 14.10 5.35
CA ALA A 40 13.04 13.61 5.88
C ALA A 40 12.27 14.76 6.52
N LYS A 41 11.03 14.97 6.10
CA LYS A 41 10.15 16.01 6.68
C LYS A 41 9.91 15.66 8.14
N VAL A 42 10.50 16.45 9.05
CA VAL A 42 10.24 16.33 10.48
C VAL A 42 8.78 16.74 10.71
N ARG A 43 7.93 15.79 11.05
CA ARG A 43 6.54 16.05 11.43
C ARG A 43 6.42 16.13 12.95
N PRO A 44 5.50 16.96 13.47
CA PRO A 44 5.16 16.91 14.89
C PRO A 44 4.59 15.52 15.22
N PRO A 45 4.79 15.03 16.46
CA PRO A 45 4.19 13.77 16.91
C PRO A 45 2.67 13.77 16.68
N ARG A 46 2.15 12.65 16.17
CA ARG A 46 0.71 12.46 16.00
C ARG A 46 0.02 12.42 17.38
N ALA A 47 -1.19 12.95 17.46
CA ALA A 47 -2.02 12.80 18.65
C ALA A 47 -2.29 11.31 18.92
N PRO A 48 -2.40 10.87 20.20
CA PRO A 48 -2.74 9.51 20.53
C PRO A 48 -4.01 9.05 19.82
N GLU A 49 -3.96 7.85 19.23
CA GLU A 49 -5.11 7.26 18.55
C GLU A 49 -6.09 6.70 19.60
N PRO A 50 -7.39 6.99 19.50
CA PRO A 50 -8.40 6.41 20.40
C PRO A 50 -8.63 4.92 20.10
N ILE A 51 -8.36 4.48 18.87
CA ILE A 51 -8.41 3.08 18.47
C ILE A 51 -7.01 2.51 18.56
N THR A 52 -6.85 1.42 19.28
CA THR A 52 -5.58 0.71 19.45
C THR A 52 -5.73 -0.78 19.09
N TRP A 53 -4.60 -1.46 18.90
CA TRP A 53 -4.56 -2.90 18.73
C TRP A 53 -4.22 -3.56 20.06
N ASP A 54 -5.08 -4.43 20.55
CA ASP A 54 -4.82 -5.28 21.71
C ASP A 54 -4.34 -6.66 21.23
N ALA A 55 -3.06 -6.94 21.47
CA ALA A 55 -2.44 -8.19 21.01
C ALA A 55 -2.93 -9.42 21.79
N ALA A 56 -3.34 -9.25 23.07
CA ALA A 56 -3.84 -10.35 23.87
C ALA A 56 -5.27 -10.76 23.45
N GLN A 57 -6.09 -9.79 23.10
CA GLN A 57 -7.43 -10.03 22.58
C GLN A 57 -7.46 -10.26 21.06
N LYS A 58 -6.34 -10.03 20.37
CA LYS A 58 -6.23 -10.03 18.91
C LYS A 58 -7.34 -9.20 18.24
N ALA A 59 -7.58 -8.01 18.76
CA ALA A 59 -8.67 -7.15 18.32
C ALA A 59 -8.26 -5.67 18.32
N PHE A 60 -8.88 -4.89 17.44
CA PHE A 60 -8.91 -3.45 17.61
C PHE A 60 -9.83 -3.08 18.76
N VAL A 61 -9.41 -2.14 19.60
CA VAL A 61 -10.17 -1.69 20.77
C VAL A 61 -10.40 -0.17 20.71
N LEU A 62 -11.58 0.25 21.15
CA LEU A 62 -11.93 1.65 21.36
C LEU A 62 -12.34 1.81 22.83
N ASP A 63 -11.71 2.75 23.53
CA ASP A 63 -11.95 2.97 24.97
C ASP A 63 -11.86 1.67 25.80
N GLY A 64 -10.86 0.83 25.49
CA GLY A 64 -10.63 -0.45 26.15
C GLY A 64 -11.63 -1.57 25.81
N LYS A 65 -12.57 -1.34 24.91
CA LYS A 65 -13.56 -2.33 24.48
C LYS A 65 -13.22 -2.85 23.08
N PRO A 66 -13.20 -4.18 22.86
CA PRO A 66 -12.95 -4.76 21.56
C PRO A 66 -14.05 -4.38 20.56
N LEU A 67 -13.64 -3.98 19.37
CA LEU A 67 -14.53 -3.74 18.24
C LEU A 67 -14.90 -5.08 17.60
N LYS A 68 -16.20 -5.28 17.35
CA LYS A 68 -16.65 -6.46 16.62
C LYS A 68 -16.30 -6.31 15.14
N ALA A 69 -15.43 -7.19 14.63
CA ALA A 69 -15.08 -7.24 13.23
C ALA A 69 -16.06 -8.13 12.44
N ALA A 70 -16.49 -7.64 11.28
CA ALA A 70 -17.18 -8.43 10.27
C ALA A 70 -16.16 -9.26 9.45
N ALA A 71 -14.93 -8.74 9.30
CA ALA A 71 -13.79 -9.42 8.73
C ALA A 71 -12.50 -8.87 9.35
N GLN A 72 -11.49 -9.74 9.54
CA GLN A 72 -10.21 -9.35 10.12
C GLN A 72 -9.09 -10.25 9.61
N TRP A 73 -7.89 -9.67 9.40
CA TRP A 73 -6.67 -10.34 8.96
C TRP A 73 -5.51 -9.89 9.83
N THR A 74 -4.67 -10.83 10.23
CA THR A 74 -3.55 -10.60 11.17
C THR A 74 -2.21 -11.03 10.59
N PHE A 75 -2.21 -11.69 9.44
CA PHE A 75 -1.01 -12.13 8.69
C PHE A 75 -0.04 -12.98 9.53
N GLU A 76 -0.58 -13.83 10.41
CA GLU A 76 0.26 -14.67 11.32
C GLU A 76 0.99 -15.78 10.55
N THR A 77 0.37 -16.32 9.50
CA THR A 77 0.86 -17.51 8.80
C THR A 77 1.05 -17.34 7.29
N GLY A 78 0.78 -16.16 6.75
CA GLY A 78 0.84 -15.94 5.31
C GLY A 78 0.39 -14.57 4.89
N THR A 79 0.04 -14.42 3.62
CA THR A 79 -0.55 -13.18 3.08
C THR A 79 -2.05 -13.08 3.31
N ASP A 80 -2.66 -14.06 3.99
CA ASP A 80 -4.10 -14.16 4.24
C ASP A 80 -4.95 -13.98 2.97
N GLY A 81 -4.41 -14.31 1.78
CA GLY A 81 -5.09 -14.19 0.49
C GLY A 81 -5.10 -12.79 -0.11
N PHE A 82 -4.37 -11.84 0.48
CA PHE A 82 -4.17 -10.52 -0.13
C PHE A 82 -3.38 -10.64 -1.43
N GLU A 83 -3.72 -9.80 -2.41
CA GLU A 83 -3.10 -9.78 -3.73
C GLU A 83 -2.52 -8.38 -4.03
N GLY A 84 -1.33 -8.34 -4.63
CA GLY A 84 -0.68 -7.12 -5.11
C GLY A 84 -0.88 -6.93 -6.62
N ALA A 85 -0.92 -5.68 -7.08
CA ALA A 85 -0.71 -5.33 -8.48
C ALA A 85 0.20 -4.10 -8.53
N GLY A 86 1.32 -4.20 -9.27
CA GLY A 86 2.39 -3.21 -9.19
C GLY A 86 3.07 -3.17 -7.81
N SER A 87 2.78 -4.16 -6.95
CA SER A 87 3.38 -4.34 -5.64
C SER A 87 3.66 -5.82 -5.37
N THR A 88 4.76 -6.09 -4.68
CA THR A 88 5.10 -7.41 -4.13
C THR A 88 4.61 -7.49 -2.68
N LEU A 89 3.93 -8.59 -2.37
CA LEU A 89 3.45 -8.91 -1.04
C LEU A 89 4.20 -10.12 -0.49
N ALA A 90 4.69 -10.03 0.74
CA ALA A 90 5.37 -11.14 1.42
C ALA A 90 4.92 -11.24 2.89
N ALA A 91 4.69 -12.47 3.35
CA ALA A 91 4.45 -12.69 4.77
C ALA A 91 5.74 -12.43 5.56
N ARG A 92 5.64 -11.71 6.67
CA ARG A 92 6.76 -11.40 7.55
C ARG A 92 6.90 -12.44 8.66
N ALA A 93 8.13 -12.88 8.94
CA ALA A 93 8.40 -13.66 10.13
C ALA A 93 8.00 -12.86 11.39
N GLY A 94 7.18 -13.46 12.24
CA GLY A 94 6.63 -12.79 13.43
C GLY A 94 5.34 -12.01 13.21
N GLY A 95 4.72 -12.15 12.03
CA GLY A 95 3.43 -11.55 11.68
C GLY A 95 3.56 -10.22 10.93
N GLY A 96 2.54 -9.95 10.12
CA GLY A 96 2.47 -8.80 9.24
C GLY A 96 2.70 -9.14 7.77
N LEU A 97 2.20 -8.28 6.89
CA LEU A 97 2.34 -8.34 5.46
C LEU A 97 3.30 -7.24 5.00
N GLU A 98 4.45 -7.64 4.46
CA GLU A 98 5.35 -6.70 3.80
C GLU A 98 4.79 -6.35 2.43
N VAL A 99 4.72 -5.07 2.14
CA VAL A 99 4.25 -4.50 0.87
C VAL A 99 5.37 -3.65 0.31
N THR A 100 5.81 -3.96 -0.91
CA THR A 100 6.79 -3.15 -1.66
C THR A 100 6.13 -2.69 -2.95
N GLY A 101 6.12 -1.40 -3.21
CA GLY A 101 5.67 -0.83 -4.47
C GLY A 101 6.75 -1.00 -5.54
N ASP A 102 6.50 -1.87 -6.51
CA ASP A 102 7.47 -2.18 -7.57
C ASP A 102 7.30 -1.27 -8.79
N LEU A 103 6.06 -0.84 -9.02
CA LEU A 103 5.68 -0.01 -10.16
C LEU A 103 4.98 1.27 -9.67
N PHE A 104 4.67 2.15 -10.61
CA PHE A 104 3.80 3.30 -10.39
C PHE A 104 2.39 2.83 -10.03
N ASP A 105 1.70 3.51 -9.11
CA ASP A 105 0.36 3.17 -8.61
C ASP A 105 0.27 1.73 -8.04
N PRO A 106 1.07 1.40 -7.00
CA PRO A 106 1.07 0.08 -6.39
C PRO A 106 -0.21 -0.17 -5.59
N ILE A 107 -0.85 -1.30 -5.85
CA ILE A 107 -2.17 -1.66 -5.34
C ILE A 107 -2.06 -2.87 -4.41
N VAL A 108 -2.84 -2.86 -3.33
CA VAL A 108 -3.07 -4.00 -2.44
C VAL A 108 -4.56 -4.29 -2.37
N ARG A 109 -4.97 -5.51 -2.71
CA ARG A 109 -6.37 -5.95 -2.62
C ARG A 109 -6.58 -6.92 -1.49
N LEU A 110 -7.69 -6.75 -0.78
CA LEU A 110 -8.16 -7.72 0.19
C LEU A 110 -8.55 -9.04 -0.50
N PRO A 111 -8.62 -10.16 0.26
CA PRO A 111 -8.92 -11.47 -0.31
C PRO A 111 -10.21 -11.51 -1.10
N LYS A 112 -10.22 -12.31 -2.16
CA LYS A 112 -11.44 -12.61 -2.93
C LYS A 112 -12.48 -13.30 -2.08
N GLY A 113 -13.74 -13.15 -2.46
CA GLY A 113 -14.86 -13.77 -1.76
C GLY A 113 -15.32 -12.98 -0.53
N LEU A 114 -14.86 -11.74 -0.39
CA LEU A 114 -15.40 -10.84 0.63
C LEU A 114 -16.93 -10.69 0.45
N SER A 115 -17.65 -10.74 1.58
CA SER A 115 -19.09 -10.55 1.61
C SER A 115 -19.47 -9.87 2.93
N VAL A 116 -19.33 -8.55 2.98
CA VAL A 116 -19.60 -7.76 4.17
C VAL A 116 -20.79 -6.85 3.93
N LYS A 117 -21.79 -6.92 4.80
CA LYS A 117 -22.91 -5.98 4.77
C LYS A 117 -22.46 -4.62 5.28
N GLY A 118 -22.40 -3.64 4.41
CA GLY A 118 -21.93 -2.30 4.76
C GLY A 118 -22.76 -1.58 5.82
N ALA A 119 -24.04 -1.93 5.94
CA ALA A 119 -24.92 -1.45 7.02
C ALA A 119 -24.49 -1.93 8.42
N GLU A 120 -23.81 -3.08 8.50
CA GLU A 120 -23.38 -3.70 9.75
C GLU A 120 -21.90 -3.43 10.06
N ALA A 121 -21.13 -2.89 9.08
CA ALA A 121 -19.70 -2.63 9.19
C ALA A 121 -19.31 -1.42 8.32
N ASN A 122 -19.14 -0.30 8.97
CA ASN A 122 -19.01 1.02 8.35
C ASN A 122 -17.60 1.62 8.38
N THR A 123 -16.61 0.89 8.87
CA THR A 123 -15.25 1.40 9.07
C THR A 123 -14.24 0.34 8.68
N VAL A 124 -13.21 0.73 7.92
CA VAL A 124 -12.03 -0.09 7.67
C VAL A 124 -10.87 0.46 8.50
N LEU A 125 -10.21 -0.43 9.23
CA LEU A 125 -9.03 -0.14 10.04
C LEU A 125 -7.82 -0.86 9.43
N VAL A 126 -6.71 -0.13 9.24
CA VAL A 126 -5.45 -0.69 8.76
C VAL A 126 -4.35 -0.24 9.69
N ARG A 127 -3.80 -1.18 10.50
CA ARG A 127 -2.61 -0.90 11.29
C ARG A 127 -1.38 -1.13 10.45
N ILE A 128 -0.58 -0.08 10.25
CA ILE A 128 0.48 -0.04 9.26
C ILE A 128 1.73 0.65 9.81
N THR A 129 2.91 0.19 9.40
CA THR A 129 4.17 0.91 9.54
C THR A 129 4.67 1.30 8.15
N ARG A 130 5.04 2.56 7.94
CA ARG A 130 5.73 2.99 6.73
C ARG A 130 7.22 2.71 6.89
N ASN A 131 7.78 1.81 6.08
CA ASN A 131 9.19 1.42 6.16
C ASN A 131 10.09 2.26 5.26
N ARG A 132 9.56 2.73 4.13
CA ARG A 132 10.26 3.58 3.17
C ARG A 132 9.29 4.53 2.50
N ASP A 133 9.73 5.78 2.38
CA ASP A 133 8.99 6.89 1.78
C ASP A 133 9.08 6.88 0.25
N THR A 134 8.13 7.57 -0.37
CA THR A 134 8.14 7.95 -1.78
C THR A 134 7.76 9.41 -1.91
N GLU A 135 7.83 9.94 -3.13
CA GLU A 135 7.47 11.32 -3.39
C GLU A 135 5.98 11.63 -3.10
N ARG A 136 5.10 10.62 -3.24
CA ARG A 136 3.65 10.82 -3.17
C ARG A 136 2.96 9.71 -2.38
N TRP A 137 2.57 10.05 -1.18
CA TRP A 137 1.59 9.31 -0.42
C TRP A 137 0.21 9.41 -1.07
N ASP A 138 -0.50 8.29 -1.22
CA ASP A 138 -1.90 8.28 -1.64
C ASP A 138 -2.85 7.93 -0.49
N GLY A 139 -2.80 6.74 0.04
CA GLY A 139 -3.64 6.26 1.14
C GLY A 139 -5.10 6.12 0.76
N SER A 140 -5.45 5.95 -0.51
CA SER A 140 -6.85 5.73 -0.93
C SER A 140 -7.32 4.33 -0.59
N LEU A 141 -8.61 4.24 -0.27
CA LEU A 141 -9.38 3.01 -0.22
C LEU A 141 -10.49 3.05 -1.25
N PHE A 142 -10.59 2.02 -2.06
CA PHE A 142 -11.68 1.77 -3.01
C PHE A 142 -12.45 0.54 -2.58
N TRP A 143 -13.73 0.47 -2.95
CA TRP A 143 -14.53 -0.73 -2.72
C TRP A 143 -15.30 -1.14 -3.95
N THR A 144 -15.74 -2.40 -3.97
CA THR A 144 -16.57 -2.99 -5.02
C THR A 144 -17.81 -3.64 -4.42
N THR A 145 -18.85 -3.69 -5.22
CA THR A 145 -20.13 -4.35 -4.91
C THR A 145 -20.54 -5.22 -6.08
N ALA A 146 -21.69 -5.87 -6.00
CA ALA A 146 -22.26 -6.55 -7.15
C ALA A 146 -22.70 -5.58 -8.28
N ALA A 147 -22.92 -4.30 -7.95
CA ALA A 147 -23.38 -3.29 -8.90
C ALA A 147 -22.24 -2.59 -9.64
N HIS A 148 -21.03 -2.56 -9.08
CA HIS A 148 -19.86 -1.92 -9.68
C HIS A 148 -18.53 -2.57 -9.27
N GLY A 149 -17.53 -2.44 -10.15
CA GLY A 149 -16.14 -2.76 -9.88
C GLY A 149 -15.39 -1.60 -9.24
N GLU A 150 -14.05 -1.69 -9.23
CA GLU A 150 -13.15 -0.61 -8.79
C GLU A 150 -13.32 0.61 -9.69
N ALA A 151 -13.72 1.73 -9.13
CA ALA A 151 -13.88 2.98 -9.86
C ALA A 151 -13.63 4.19 -8.96
N ALA A 152 -13.14 5.28 -9.54
CA ALA A 152 -12.82 6.52 -8.83
C ALA A 152 -14.04 7.19 -8.15
N GLY A 153 -15.27 6.78 -8.50
CA GLY A 153 -16.48 7.22 -7.85
C GLY A 153 -16.76 6.57 -6.50
N PHE A 154 -16.11 5.45 -6.20
CA PHE A 154 -16.30 4.66 -4.98
C PHE A 154 -14.99 4.57 -4.21
N ALA A 155 -14.57 5.70 -3.64
CA ALA A 155 -13.28 5.84 -2.97
C ALA A 155 -13.34 6.80 -1.79
N THR A 156 -12.47 6.57 -0.80
CA THR A 156 -12.28 7.47 0.34
C THR A 156 -10.82 7.54 0.73
N LYS A 157 -10.49 8.50 1.61
CA LYS A 157 -9.18 8.65 2.25
C LYS A 157 -9.34 8.36 3.74
N PRO A 158 -8.27 8.01 4.45
CA PRO A 158 -8.35 7.84 5.88
C PRO A 158 -8.67 9.19 6.55
N VAL A 159 -9.57 9.16 7.52
CA VAL A 159 -9.91 10.33 8.36
C VAL A 159 -8.95 10.47 9.53
N ARG A 160 -8.21 9.41 9.88
CA ARG A 160 -7.15 9.34 10.89
C ARG A 160 -6.01 8.47 10.41
N GLY A 161 -4.81 8.67 10.94
CA GLY A 161 -3.63 7.88 10.67
C GLY A 161 -3.08 8.05 9.24
N ALA A 162 -3.48 9.10 8.53
CA ALA A 162 -3.04 9.37 7.16
C ALA A 162 -1.54 9.73 7.10
N ASP A 163 -0.90 9.35 5.98
CA ASP A 163 0.47 9.74 5.64
C ASP A 163 1.48 9.52 6.81
N PRO A 164 1.69 8.28 7.27
CA PRO A 164 2.61 8.02 8.37
C PRO A 164 4.04 8.43 8.00
N ALA A 165 4.81 8.89 8.98
CA ALA A 165 6.24 9.11 8.79
C ALA A 165 6.97 7.77 8.64
N VAL A 166 8.18 7.76 8.07
CA VAL A 166 9.01 6.56 7.99
C VAL A 166 9.33 6.07 9.41
N GLY A 167 9.09 4.78 9.67
CA GLY A 167 9.19 4.14 10.99
C GLY A 167 7.98 4.34 11.90
N GLU A 168 7.03 5.19 11.53
CA GLU A 168 5.79 5.36 12.30
C GLU A 168 4.84 4.18 12.08
N THR A 169 4.35 3.63 13.19
CA THR A 169 3.22 2.69 13.18
C THR A 169 1.96 3.45 13.59
N THR A 170 0.94 3.40 12.73
CA THR A 170 -0.35 4.06 12.97
C THR A 170 -1.51 3.14 12.61
N ILE A 171 -2.72 3.57 12.94
CA ILE A 171 -3.96 2.95 12.46
C ILE A 171 -4.65 3.93 11.53
N MET A 172 -4.68 3.60 10.24
CA MET A 172 -5.50 4.32 9.28
C MET A 172 -6.96 3.96 9.48
N VAL A 173 -7.80 4.95 9.65
CA VAL A 173 -9.24 4.80 9.89
C VAL A 173 -9.99 5.36 8.69
N TYR A 174 -10.73 4.50 8.00
CA TYR A 174 -11.57 4.89 6.86
C TYR A 174 -13.03 4.87 7.28
N ASP A 175 -13.66 6.04 7.29
CA ASP A 175 -15.09 6.17 7.57
C ASP A 175 -15.90 5.93 6.28
N LEU A 176 -16.52 4.77 6.19
CA LEU A 176 -17.35 4.36 5.06
C LEU A 176 -18.84 4.67 5.29
N ALA A 177 -19.22 5.14 6.48
CA ALA A 177 -20.53 5.74 6.70
C ALA A 177 -20.63 7.12 6.02
N LYS A 178 -19.48 7.82 5.90
CA LYS A 178 -19.36 9.14 5.26
C LYS A 178 -18.12 9.19 4.35
N PRO A 179 -18.08 8.36 3.29
CA PRO A 179 -16.91 8.32 2.42
C PRO A 179 -16.78 9.63 1.63
N LYS A 180 -15.57 9.93 1.16
CA LYS A 180 -15.30 11.12 0.34
C LYS A 180 -16.08 11.11 -0.98
N LYS A 181 -16.30 9.91 -1.55
CA LYS A 181 -17.06 9.66 -2.78
C LYS A 181 -17.95 8.44 -2.58
N GLY A 182 -18.94 8.25 -3.45
CA GLY A 182 -19.84 7.09 -3.43
C GLY A 182 -21.07 7.26 -2.54
N GLY A 183 -21.18 8.37 -1.79
CA GLY A 183 -22.36 8.65 -0.98
C GLY A 183 -22.68 7.55 0.04
N ASP A 184 -23.87 6.98 -0.03
CA ASP A 184 -24.34 5.91 0.85
C ASP A 184 -24.17 4.49 0.26
N ASP A 185 -23.45 4.36 -0.86
CA ASP A 185 -23.29 3.08 -1.56
C ASP A 185 -22.72 1.99 -0.65
N TRP A 186 -21.67 2.28 0.11
CA TRP A 186 -21.12 1.31 1.07
C TRP A 186 -22.18 0.78 2.03
N THR A 187 -22.88 1.69 2.71
CA THR A 187 -23.84 1.30 3.77
C THR A 187 -25.08 0.61 3.26
N ARG A 188 -25.40 0.76 1.97
CA ARG A 188 -26.57 0.14 1.33
C ARG A 188 -26.26 -1.16 0.60
N SER A 189 -24.97 -1.52 0.52
CA SER A 189 -24.52 -2.64 -0.31
C SER A 189 -23.92 -3.78 0.51
N VAL A 190 -23.76 -4.92 -0.16
CA VAL A 190 -22.83 -5.98 0.24
C VAL A 190 -21.49 -5.70 -0.45
N ILE A 191 -20.47 -5.52 0.33
CA ILE A 191 -19.12 -5.23 -0.15
C ILE A 191 -18.45 -6.53 -0.57
N THR A 192 -17.98 -6.58 -1.81
CA THR A 192 -17.38 -7.78 -2.42
C THR A 192 -15.87 -7.68 -2.60
N GLY A 193 -15.31 -6.50 -2.44
CA GLY A 193 -13.86 -6.28 -2.48
C GLY A 193 -13.47 -4.93 -1.94
N VAL A 194 -12.22 -4.84 -1.50
CA VAL A 194 -11.57 -3.60 -1.05
C VAL A 194 -10.17 -3.56 -1.63
N ARG A 195 -9.76 -2.39 -2.10
CA ARG A 195 -8.44 -2.07 -2.61
C ARG A 195 -7.85 -0.93 -1.79
N LEU A 196 -6.57 -1.03 -1.48
CA LEU A 196 -5.77 0.01 -0.86
C LEU A 196 -4.69 0.47 -1.84
N ASP A 197 -4.59 1.77 -2.04
CA ASP A 197 -3.51 2.43 -2.76
C ASP A 197 -2.71 3.23 -1.72
N LEU A 198 -1.54 2.70 -1.32
CA LEU A 198 -0.75 3.28 -0.24
C LEU A 198 0.14 4.43 -0.73
N ASP A 199 0.70 4.29 -1.90
CA ASP A 199 1.53 5.28 -2.59
C ASP A 199 1.13 5.43 -4.06
N ASP A 200 1.45 6.58 -4.68
CA ASP A 200 1.33 6.79 -6.12
C ASP A 200 2.63 6.46 -6.90
N SER A 201 3.72 6.16 -6.20
CA SER A 201 5.06 6.02 -6.79
C SER A 201 5.69 4.68 -6.43
N ALA A 202 6.53 4.16 -7.32
CA ALA A 202 7.34 2.98 -7.04
C ALA A 202 8.37 3.26 -5.93
N GLY A 203 8.78 2.21 -5.24
CA GLY A 203 9.84 2.27 -4.23
C GLY A 203 9.35 2.40 -2.80
N GLY A 204 8.08 2.72 -2.54
CA GLY A 204 7.51 2.71 -1.20
C GLY A 204 7.52 1.33 -0.57
N ALA A 205 7.63 1.28 0.75
CA ALA A 205 7.55 0.02 1.49
C ALA A 205 6.79 0.19 2.80
N PHE A 206 5.95 -0.81 3.09
CA PHE A 206 5.09 -0.82 4.27
C PHE A 206 5.08 -2.20 4.93
N THR A 207 4.80 -2.21 6.23
CA THR A 207 4.35 -3.42 6.93
C THR A 207 2.90 -3.19 7.33
N VAL A 208 1.98 -3.94 6.73
CA VAL A 208 0.57 -3.99 7.18
C VAL A 208 0.48 -5.05 8.26
N HIS A 209 0.18 -4.63 9.49
CA HIS A 209 0.14 -5.54 10.64
C HIS A 209 -1.21 -6.21 10.80
N GLN A 210 -2.29 -5.43 10.73
CA GLN A 210 -3.66 -5.91 10.82
C GLN A 210 -4.58 -5.08 9.93
N VAL A 211 -5.59 -5.73 9.38
CA VAL A 211 -6.71 -5.09 8.69
C VAL A 211 -8.01 -5.61 9.31
N ALA A 212 -8.97 -4.73 9.54
CA ALA A 212 -10.30 -5.14 9.97
C ALA A 212 -11.39 -4.26 9.33
N ILE A 213 -12.55 -4.88 9.11
CA ILE A 213 -13.79 -4.19 8.72
C ILE A 213 -14.71 -4.31 9.94
N VAL A 214 -15.00 -3.18 10.56
CA VAL A 214 -15.70 -3.11 11.85
C VAL A 214 -16.93 -2.21 11.78
N ASN A 215 -17.81 -2.33 12.77
CA ASN A 215 -18.81 -1.29 13.05
C ASN A 215 -18.24 -0.33 14.10
N LEU A 216 -18.13 0.93 13.74
CA LEU A 216 -17.78 2.00 14.66
C LEU A 216 -19.01 2.85 14.93
N PRO A 217 -19.65 2.70 16.11
CA PRO A 217 -20.84 3.49 16.47
C PRO A 217 -20.55 4.99 16.45
N GLY A 218 -21.39 5.75 15.76
CA GLY A 218 -21.22 7.20 15.63
C GLY A 218 -20.24 7.65 14.53
N GLY A 219 -19.61 6.71 13.83
CA GLY A 219 -18.60 6.99 12.80
C GLY A 219 -17.23 7.33 13.38
N ALA A 220 -16.25 7.53 12.52
CA ALA A 220 -14.91 7.93 12.91
C ALA A 220 -14.83 9.47 13.03
N THR A 221 -14.32 9.95 14.15
CA THR A 221 -14.01 11.38 14.30
C THR A 221 -12.72 11.68 13.52
N PRO A 222 -12.70 12.68 12.64
CA PRO A 222 -11.48 13.09 11.95
C PRO A 222 -10.35 13.44 12.92
N GLU A 223 -9.12 13.18 12.52
CA GLU A 223 -7.93 13.60 13.26
C GLU A 223 -7.90 15.13 13.30
N ALA A 224 -7.65 15.71 14.48
CA ALA A 224 -7.43 17.14 14.59
C ALA A 224 -6.18 17.52 13.76
N PRO A 225 -6.19 18.65 13.06
CA PRO A 225 -5.00 19.14 12.36
C PRO A 225 -3.83 19.24 13.34
N ALA A 226 -2.65 18.77 12.95
CA ALA A 226 -1.44 18.89 13.77
C ALA A 226 -1.26 20.34 14.17
N SER A 227 -1.20 20.61 15.49
CA SER A 227 -0.97 21.96 16.00
C SER A 227 0.33 22.49 15.42
N ALA A 228 0.30 23.69 14.82
CA ALA A 228 1.51 24.35 14.38
C ALA A 228 2.50 24.43 15.57
N PRO A 229 3.81 24.20 15.36
CA PRO A 229 4.77 24.37 16.43
C PRO A 229 4.63 25.77 17.01
N ALA A 230 4.59 25.85 18.34
CA ALA A 230 4.56 27.12 19.02
C ALA A 230 5.73 27.98 18.52
N PRO A 231 5.53 29.30 18.26
CA PRO A 231 6.61 30.16 17.86
C PRO A 231 7.71 30.10 18.94
N ALA A 232 8.96 29.91 18.51
CA ALA A 232 10.09 29.96 19.43
C ALA A 232 10.01 31.25 20.22
N ALA A 233 10.07 31.18 21.55
CA ALA A 233 10.10 32.33 22.41
C ALA A 233 11.35 33.18 22.08
N PRO A 234 11.26 34.51 22.10
CA PRO A 234 12.34 35.43 21.75
C PRO A 234 13.53 35.31 22.71
#